data_aa1d881a5144b31027f995be9f43efd8
#
_entry.id   aa1d881a5144b31027f995be9f43efd8
#
_cell.length_a   1.000
_cell.length_b   1.000
_cell.length_c   1.000
_cell.angle_alpha   90.00
_cell.angle_beta   90.00
_cell.angle_gamma   90.00
#
_symmetry.space_group_name_H-M   'P 1'
#
loop_
_entity.id
_entity.type
_entity.pdbx_description
1 polymer ?
#
loop_
_entity_poly.entity_id
_entity_poly.type
_entity_poly.pdbx_seq_one_letter_code
_entity_poly.pdbx_strand_id
1 'polypeptide(L)'
;MASIVRMKKEESRTSIAEADRHSIAAFLERVWSEDGLADRTLEAYRRDLEALAGWLTGRGRTLPTAQREDISAYHGRASNGMQPVAIRSIARRQSAFRRYYAFLARNEPGFADPTLLIERPRMPRSLPKALAEREIVGLLNAPDTATTLGLRDRAMLELMYASGLRVSELVELPLASLNTRQGVLRVTGKGGKDRLVPVGEVALEYINTYLAGARPELAKGRQPVALFLSRRGEGMTRQMFWTLVKRYALKVGINAKRISPHVLRHSFATHLLNHGADLRALQMLLGHSSLSTTQIYTLVAKEGLKRLLAQHHPRG
;
A
#
# COMPACT_ATOMS: atom_id res chain seq x y z
N MET A 1 -21.93 -27.38 -18.22
CA MET A 1 -22.28 -26.73 -16.93
C MET A 1 -21.46 -25.48 -16.60
N ALA A 2 -20.17 -25.42 -16.91
CA ALA A 2 -19.33 -24.22 -16.65
C ALA A 2 -19.71 -22.97 -17.45
N SER A 3 -20.30 -23.13 -18.66
CA SER A 3 -20.71 -22.02 -19.52
C SER A 3 -21.97 -21.29 -19.00
N ILE A 4 -22.91 -22.03 -18.42
CA ILE A 4 -24.17 -21.48 -17.87
C ILE A 4 -23.92 -20.70 -16.57
N VAL A 5 -22.92 -21.12 -15.77
CA VAL A 5 -22.53 -20.41 -14.55
C VAL A 5 -21.79 -19.10 -14.88
N ARG A 6 -21.07 -19.06 -16.02
CA ARG A 6 -20.39 -17.86 -16.49
C ARG A 6 -21.36 -16.84 -17.06
N MET A 7 -22.36 -17.26 -17.81
CA MET A 7 -23.44 -16.40 -18.32
C MET A 7 -24.30 -15.82 -17.18
N LYS A 8 -24.67 -16.59 -16.14
CA LYS A 8 -25.41 -16.08 -14.98
C LYS A 8 -24.61 -15.07 -14.12
N LYS A 9 -23.27 -15.06 -14.23
CA LYS A 9 -22.42 -14.08 -13.55
C LYS A 9 -22.25 -12.78 -14.33
N GLU A 10 -22.53 -12.78 -15.64
CA GLU A 10 -22.55 -11.60 -16.49
C GLU A 10 -23.92 -10.92 -16.51
N GLU A 11 -25.01 -11.65 -16.40
CA GLU A 11 -26.39 -11.12 -16.35
C GLU A 11 -26.73 -10.41 -15.01
N SER A 12 -25.91 -10.56 -13.96
CA SER A 12 -26.07 -9.85 -12.68
C SER A 12 -25.38 -8.48 -12.65
N ARG A 13 -24.86 -7.97 -13.76
CA ARG A 13 -24.51 -6.56 -13.90
C ARG A 13 -25.79 -5.77 -14.20
N THR A 14 -26.50 -5.38 -13.15
CA THR A 14 -27.59 -4.42 -13.23
C THR A 14 -27.11 -3.27 -14.12
N SER A 15 -27.78 -3.02 -15.24
CA SER A 15 -27.41 -2.00 -16.21
C SER A 15 -27.44 -0.64 -15.50
N ILE A 16 -26.29 -0.05 -15.26
CA ILE A 16 -26.17 1.29 -14.69
C ILE A 16 -26.69 2.28 -15.73
N ALA A 17 -27.53 3.22 -15.34
CA ALA A 17 -28.02 4.28 -16.21
C ALA A 17 -26.85 5.02 -16.89
N GLU A 18 -27.01 5.36 -18.17
CA GLU A 18 -25.96 6.04 -18.92
C GLU A 18 -25.62 7.40 -18.32
N ALA A 19 -26.61 8.12 -17.82
CA ALA A 19 -26.43 9.37 -17.08
C ALA A 19 -25.54 9.20 -15.85
N ASP A 20 -25.69 8.10 -15.08
CA ASP A 20 -24.82 7.81 -13.93
C ASP A 20 -23.39 7.52 -14.35
N ARG A 21 -23.18 6.82 -15.48
CA ARG A 21 -21.82 6.57 -16.01
C ARG A 21 -21.11 7.86 -16.39
N HIS A 22 -21.81 8.75 -17.09
CA HIS A 22 -21.26 10.05 -17.47
C HIS A 22 -20.94 10.90 -16.24
N SER A 23 -21.83 10.96 -15.26
CA SER A 23 -21.64 11.70 -14.03
C SER A 23 -20.46 11.17 -13.21
N ILE A 24 -20.30 9.84 -13.10
CA ILE A 24 -19.15 9.22 -12.44
C ILE A 24 -17.85 9.56 -13.19
N ALA A 25 -17.85 9.51 -14.52
CA ALA A 25 -16.66 9.82 -15.32
C ALA A 25 -16.22 11.27 -15.13
N ALA A 26 -17.16 12.23 -15.21
CA ALA A 26 -16.89 13.66 -14.97
C ALA A 26 -16.34 13.92 -13.55
N PHE A 27 -16.92 13.29 -12.54
CA PHE A 27 -16.41 13.36 -11.16
C PHE A 27 -14.97 12.84 -11.05
N LEU A 28 -14.67 11.68 -11.64
CA LEU A 28 -13.34 11.07 -11.55
C LEU A 28 -12.28 11.90 -12.28
N GLU A 29 -12.62 12.48 -13.43
CA GLU A 29 -11.75 13.39 -14.15
C GLU A 29 -11.43 14.63 -13.32
N ARG A 30 -12.43 15.20 -12.66
CA ARG A 30 -12.25 16.37 -11.80
C ARG A 30 -11.35 16.09 -10.60
N VAL A 31 -11.59 15.00 -9.85
CA VAL A 31 -10.74 14.66 -8.69
C VAL A 31 -9.34 14.21 -9.11
N TRP A 32 -9.17 13.73 -10.33
CA TRP A 32 -7.85 13.47 -10.90
C TRP A 32 -7.11 14.79 -11.17
N SER A 33 -7.75 15.75 -11.83
CA SER A 33 -7.13 17.03 -12.23
C SER A 33 -6.91 17.98 -11.04
N GLU A 34 -7.86 18.11 -10.13
CA GLU A 34 -7.78 19.05 -9.00
C GLU A 34 -7.03 18.50 -7.79
N ASP A 35 -7.27 17.22 -7.43
CA ASP A 35 -6.74 16.61 -6.20
C ASP A 35 -5.54 15.70 -6.45
N GLY A 36 -5.16 15.42 -7.69
CA GLY A 36 -4.04 14.54 -8.04
C GLY A 36 -4.17 13.14 -7.46
N LEU A 37 -5.39 12.57 -7.41
CA LEU A 37 -5.61 11.25 -6.84
C LEU A 37 -4.94 10.16 -7.68
N ALA A 38 -4.36 9.17 -7.01
CA ALA A 38 -3.74 8.03 -7.68
C ALA A 38 -4.79 7.16 -8.39
N ASP A 39 -4.43 6.58 -9.55
CA ASP A 39 -5.30 5.72 -10.38
C ASP A 39 -6.05 4.65 -9.59
N ARG A 40 -5.38 3.99 -8.65
CA ARG A 40 -6.01 2.99 -7.76
C ARG A 40 -7.11 3.55 -6.88
N THR A 41 -7.00 4.81 -6.47
CA THR A 41 -8.05 5.48 -5.68
C THR A 41 -9.24 5.81 -6.58
N LEU A 42 -8.95 6.29 -7.80
CA LEU A 42 -9.96 6.56 -8.81
C LEU A 42 -10.73 5.30 -9.21
N GLU A 43 -10.02 4.19 -9.47
CA GLU A 43 -10.64 2.88 -9.72
C GLU A 43 -11.48 2.37 -8.55
N ALA A 44 -11.03 2.60 -7.31
CA ALA A 44 -11.81 2.23 -6.13
C ALA A 44 -13.07 3.07 -6.00
N TYR A 45 -12.98 4.39 -6.25
CA TYR A 45 -14.13 5.28 -6.25
C TYR A 45 -15.12 4.93 -7.37
N ARG A 46 -14.61 4.67 -8.58
CA ARG A 46 -15.43 4.20 -9.70
C ARG A 46 -16.24 2.97 -9.30
N ARG A 47 -15.58 1.92 -8.82
CA ARG A 47 -16.26 0.67 -8.42
C ARG A 47 -17.29 0.87 -7.31
N ASP A 48 -17.00 1.74 -6.33
CA ASP A 48 -17.93 2.01 -5.24
C ASP A 48 -19.18 2.77 -5.72
N LEU A 49 -19.01 3.76 -6.61
CA LEU A 49 -20.10 4.54 -7.19
C LEU A 49 -20.93 3.70 -8.17
N GLU A 50 -20.29 2.90 -9.03
CA GLU A 50 -20.98 1.98 -9.94
C GLU A 50 -21.82 0.94 -9.17
N ALA A 51 -21.30 0.44 -8.05
CA ALA A 51 -22.03 -0.50 -7.19
C ALA A 51 -23.25 0.16 -6.52
N LEU A 52 -23.14 1.43 -6.12
CA LEU A 52 -24.26 2.20 -5.60
C LEU A 52 -25.28 2.47 -6.70
N ALA A 53 -24.86 2.94 -7.88
CA ALA A 53 -25.71 3.23 -9.02
C ALA A 53 -26.54 2.00 -9.44
N GLY A 54 -25.88 0.83 -9.59
CA GLY A 54 -26.56 -0.41 -9.92
C GLY A 54 -27.60 -0.83 -8.88
N TRP A 55 -27.34 -0.58 -7.58
CA TRP A 55 -28.30 -0.84 -6.53
C TRP A 55 -29.49 0.13 -6.56
N LEU A 56 -29.24 1.41 -6.87
CA LEU A 56 -30.27 2.46 -7.02
C LEU A 56 -31.17 2.19 -8.24
N THR A 57 -30.60 1.74 -9.36
CA THR A 57 -31.35 1.37 -10.56
C THR A 57 -32.41 0.31 -10.25
N GLY A 58 -32.08 -0.68 -9.41
CA GLY A 58 -33.07 -1.67 -8.93
C GLY A 58 -34.21 -1.10 -8.08
N ARG A 59 -34.14 0.19 -7.73
CA ARG A 59 -35.16 0.96 -6.98
C ARG A 59 -35.77 2.09 -7.80
N GLY A 60 -35.51 2.13 -9.09
CA GLY A 60 -36.01 3.17 -9.99
C GLY A 60 -35.38 4.55 -9.76
N ARG A 61 -34.15 4.61 -9.17
CA ARG A 61 -33.42 5.83 -8.86
C ARG A 61 -32.05 5.87 -9.54
N THR A 62 -31.51 7.07 -9.67
CA THR A 62 -30.15 7.35 -10.17
C THR A 62 -29.32 7.97 -9.05
N LEU A 63 -28.02 8.10 -9.27
CA LEU A 63 -27.12 8.76 -8.29
C LEU A 63 -27.60 10.17 -7.93
N PRO A 64 -27.96 11.07 -8.90
CA PRO A 64 -28.44 12.43 -8.55
C PRO A 64 -29.78 12.44 -7.80
N THR A 65 -30.63 11.43 -7.95
CA THR A 65 -31.96 11.36 -7.31
C THR A 65 -31.95 10.55 -6.01
N ALA A 66 -30.79 10.05 -5.58
CA ALA A 66 -30.65 9.30 -4.35
C ALA A 66 -30.93 10.16 -3.12
N GLN A 67 -31.63 9.60 -2.16
CA GLN A 67 -31.93 10.23 -0.88
C GLN A 67 -31.08 9.66 0.24
N ARG A 68 -31.07 10.32 1.39
CA ARG A 68 -30.33 9.89 2.59
C ARG A 68 -30.67 8.45 2.99
N GLU A 69 -31.96 8.10 2.90
CA GLU A 69 -32.48 6.77 3.24
C GLU A 69 -31.89 5.70 2.32
N ASP A 70 -31.68 6.02 1.04
CA ASP A 70 -31.06 5.08 0.09
C ASP A 70 -29.61 4.80 0.46
N ILE A 71 -28.83 5.83 0.76
CA ILE A 71 -27.44 5.67 1.14
C ILE A 71 -27.33 4.91 2.47
N SER A 72 -28.22 5.19 3.42
CA SER A 72 -28.28 4.50 4.71
C SER A 72 -28.65 3.02 4.52
N ALA A 73 -29.66 2.71 3.71
CA ALA A 73 -30.09 1.36 3.38
C ALA A 73 -28.99 0.57 2.64
N TYR A 74 -28.26 1.23 1.71
CA TYR A 74 -27.12 0.61 1.03
C TYR A 74 -26.00 0.22 2.00
N HIS A 75 -25.69 1.08 2.97
CA HIS A 75 -24.72 0.77 4.02
C HIS A 75 -25.23 -0.33 4.96
N GLY A 76 -26.50 -0.31 5.36
CA GLY A 76 -27.12 -1.33 6.21
C GLY A 76 -27.08 -2.73 5.58
N ARG A 77 -27.30 -2.84 4.25
CA ARG A 77 -27.15 -4.10 3.52
C ARG A 77 -25.74 -4.68 3.64
N ALA A 78 -24.73 -3.82 3.61
CA ALA A 78 -23.34 -4.24 3.72
C ALA A 78 -23.00 -4.80 5.13
N SER A 79 -23.77 -4.41 6.15
CA SER A 79 -23.57 -4.87 7.53
C SER A 79 -24.34 -6.16 7.84
N ASN A 80 -25.49 -6.40 7.18
CA ASN A 80 -26.42 -7.50 7.49
C ASN A 80 -26.38 -8.64 6.47
N GLY A 81 -25.52 -8.58 5.43
CA GLY A 81 -25.38 -9.64 4.44
C GLY A 81 -24.64 -10.87 4.95
N MET A 82 -24.80 -12.03 4.25
CA MET A 82 -24.09 -13.30 4.59
C MET A 82 -22.57 -13.16 4.67
N GLN A 83 -21.98 -12.11 4.11
CA GLN A 83 -20.58 -11.72 4.28
C GLN A 83 -20.50 -10.24 4.68
N PRO A 84 -20.34 -9.94 5.97
CA PRO A 84 -20.25 -8.56 6.44
C PRO A 84 -19.04 -7.85 5.80
N VAL A 85 -19.28 -6.70 5.23
CA VAL A 85 -18.22 -5.88 4.62
C VAL A 85 -17.39 -5.25 5.73
N ALA A 86 -16.06 -5.34 5.61
CA ALA A 86 -15.16 -4.75 6.60
C ALA A 86 -15.45 -3.25 6.79
N ILE A 87 -15.46 -2.78 8.04
CA ILE A 87 -15.73 -1.38 8.43
C ILE A 87 -14.86 -0.39 7.63
N ARG A 88 -13.59 -0.75 7.36
CA ARG A 88 -12.69 0.06 6.52
C ARG A 88 -13.20 0.24 5.08
N SER A 89 -13.82 -0.79 4.53
CA SER A 89 -14.43 -0.73 3.19
C SER A 89 -15.67 0.16 3.19
N ILE A 90 -16.47 0.11 4.26
CA ILE A 90 -17.64 1.00 4.44
C ILE A 90 -17.16 2.45 4.56
N ALA A 91 -16.14 2.73 5.38
CA ALA A 91 -15.58 4.06 5.53
C ALA A 91 -15.01 4.63 4.21
N ARG A 92 -14.34 3.79 3.40
CA ARG A 92 -13.85 4.19 2.07
C ARG A 92 -15.01 4.52 1.13
N ARG A 93 -16.03 3.66 1.04
CA ARG A 93 -17.23 3.91 0.23
C ARG A 93 -17.89 5.21 0.61
N GLN A 94 -18.06 5.46 1.90
CA GLN A 94 -18.66 6.71 2.38
C GLN A 94 -17.81 7.93 2.01
N SER A 95 -16.48 7.81 2.01
CA SER A 95 -15.60 8.89 1.53
C SER A 95 -15.78 9.14 0.03
N ALA A 96 -15.92 8.09 -0.80
CA ALA A 96 -16.20 8.23 -2.22
C ALA A 96 -17.55 8.91 -2.47
N PHE A 97 -18.60 8.47 -1.75
CA PHE A 97 -19.95 9.04 -1.88
C PHE A 97 -19.99 10.51 -1.48
N ARG A 98 -19.41 10.88 -0.33
CA ARG A 98 -19.35 12.28 0.11
C ARG A 98 -18.64 13.19 -0.89
N ARG A 99 -17.53 12.72 -1.47
CA ARG A 99 -16.82 13.49 -2.50
C ARG A 99 -17.64 13.64 -3.77
N TYR A 100 -18.33 12.60 -4.19
CA TYR A 100 -19.18 12.61 -5.36
C TYR A 100 -20.38 13.56 -5.17
N TYR A 101 -21.11 13.44 -4.06
CA TYR A 101 -22.25 14.30 -3.81
C TYR A 101 -21.86 15.76 -3.53
N ALA A 102 -20.71 16.01 -2.92
CA ALA A 102 -20.14 17.35 -2.83
C ALA A 102 -19.76 17.92 -4.21
N PHE A 103 -19.33 17.08 -5.16
CA PHE A 103 -19.11 17.48 -6.54
C PHE A 103 -20.43 17.86 -7.23
N LEU A 104 -21.51 17.09 -7.07
CA LEU A 104 -22.82 17.45 -7.61
C LEU A 104 -23.33 18.77 -7.01
N ALA A 105 -23.25 18.92 -5.69
CA ALA A 105 -23.71 20.13 -5.00
C ALA A 105 -22.97 21.41 -5.43
N ARG A 106 -21.71 21.29 -5.89
CA ARG A 106 -20.96 22.44 -6.44
C ARG A 106 -21.39 22.82 -7.85
N ASN A 107 -21.87 21.84 -8.63
CA ASN A 107 -22.24 22.05 -10.03
C ASN A 107 -23.74 22.40 -10.21
N GLU A 108 -24.57 22.05 -9.23
CA GLU A 108 -26.02 22.25 -9.28
C GLU A 108 -26.50 23.07 -8.07
N PRO A 109 -26.77 24.37 -8.25
CA PRO A 109 -27.32 25.20 -7.19
C PRO A 109 -28.65 24.63 -6.66
N GLY A 110 -28.75 24.42 -5.35
CA GLY A 110 -29.93 23.85 -4.70
C GLY A 110 -29.92 22.31 -4.59
N PHE A 111 -28.88 21.63 -5.07
CA PHE A 111 -28.73 20.18 -4.89
C PHE A 111 -28.60 19.81 -3.41
N ALA A 112 -29.49 18.95 -2.93
CA ALA A 112 -29.43 18.44 -1.55
C ALA A 112 -28.50 17.22 -1.46
N ASP A 113 -27.31 17.40 -0.86
CA ASP A 113 -26.37 16.31 -0.66
C ASP A 113 -26.91 15.28 0.36
N PRO A 114 -27.25 14.05 -0.07
CA PRO A 114 -27.82 13.01 0.79
C PRO A 114 -26.83 12.44 1.81
N THR A 115 -25.55 12.81 1.73
CA THR A 115 -24.49 12.26 2.60
C THR A 115 -24.15 13.15 3.80
N LEU A 116 -24.62 14.40 3.84
CA LEU A 116 -24.24 15.37 4.87
C LEU A 116 -24.48 14.88 6.29
N LEU A 117 -25.65 14.28 6.54
CA LEU A 117 -26.06 13.82 7.87
C LEU A 117 -25.76 12.35 8.16
N ILE A 118 -25.04 11.66 7.27
CA ILE A 118 -24.66 10.26 7.50
C ILE A 118 -23.45 10.22 8.41
N GLU A 119 -23.58 9.60 9.57
CA GLU A 119 -22.47 9.43 10.50
C GLU A 119 -21.32 8.60 9.90
N ARG A 120 -20.10 8.98 10.25
CA ARG A 120 -18.92 8.17 9.85
C ARG A 120 -18.90 6.88 10.67
N PRO A 121 -18.61 5.73 10.05
CA PRO A 121 -18.45 4.49 10.80
C PRO A 121 -17.38 4.69 11.86
N ARG A 122 -17.71 4.35 13.10
CA ARG A 122 -16.72 4.37 14.19
C ARG A 122 -15.70 3.29 13.92
N MET A 123 -14.52 3.68 13.47
CA MET A 123 -13.40 2.76 13.27
C MET A 123 -12.90 2.32 14.65
N PRO A 124 -12.90 1.01 14.98
CA PRO A 124 -12.18 0.58 16.14
C PRO A 124 -10.72 1.01 15.98
N ARG A 125 -10.18 1.72 16.97
CA ARG A 125 -8.75 2.07 17.03
C ARG A 125 -7.95 0.79 17.28
N SER A 126 -7.82 -0.05 16.27
CA SER A 126 -6.83 -1.10 16.28
C SER A 126 -5.50 -0.43 15.97
N LEU A 127 -4.73 -0.11 16.98
CA LEU A 127 -3.32 0.14 16.78
C LEU A 127 -2.75 -1.12 16.11
N PRO A 128 -2.18 -1.05 14.91
CA PRO A 128 -1.43 -2.17 14.38
C PRO A 128 -0.31 -2.43 15.40
N LYS A 129 -0.39 -3.56 16.08
CA LYS A 129 0.63 -3.93 17.04
C LYS A 129 1.90 -4.21 16.26
N ALA A 130 2.91 -3.35 16.41
CA ALA A 130 4.25 -3.64 15.92
C ALA A 130 4.68 -5.01 16.44
N LEU A 131 5.44 -5.74 15.64
CA LEU A 131 6.09 -6.96 16.11
C LEU A 131 7.16 -6.59 17.15
N ALA A 132 7.36 -7.41 18.15
CA ALA A 132 8.47 -7.24 19.06
C ALA A 132 9.81 -7.43 18.31
N GLU A 133 10.88 -6.80 18.76
CA GLU A 133 12.21 -6.91 18.13
C GLU A 133 12.66 -8.37 17.99
N ARG A 134 12.42 -9.20 19.02
CA ARG A 134 12.71 -10.64 18.98
C ARG A 134 11.93 -11.37 17.86
N GLU A 135 10.69 -10.97 17.61
CA GLU A 135 9.86 -11.53 16.52
C GLU A 135 10.44 -11.13 15.16
N ILE A 136 10.92 -9.88 15.03
CA ILE A 136 11.59 -9.41 13.82
C ILE A 136 12.89 -10.15 13.61
N VAL A 137 13.75 -10.27 14.61
CA VAL A 137 15.03 -11.01 14.51
C VAL A 137 14.78 -12.45 14.09
N GLY A 138 13.80 -13.13 14.69
CA GLY A 138 13.40 -14.47 14.29
C GLY A 138 12.97 -14.53 12.81
N LEU A 139 12.14 -13.59 12.37
CA LEU A 139 11.67 -13.51 10.98
C LEU A 139 12.81 -13.28 10.00
N LEU A 140 13.72 -12.36 10.32
CA LEU A 140 14.87 -12.06 9.49
C LEU A 140 15.80 -13.28 9.36
N ASN A 141 16.01 -14.04 10.42
CA ASN A 141 16.86 -15.24 10.46
C ASN A 141 16.20 -16.50 9.87
N ALA A 142 14.91 -16.45 9.53
CA ALA A 142 14.16 -17.62 9.06
C ALA A 142 14.55 -18.14 7.66
N PRO A 143 14.98 -17.27 6.68
CA PRO A 143 15.47 -17.73 5.39
C PRO A 143 16.77 -18.53 5.52
N ASP A 144 16.87 -19.65 4.79
CA ASP A 144 18.09 -20.42 4.65
C ASP A 144 19.02 -19.75 3.63
N THR A 145 20.03 -19.06 4.11
CA THR A 145 20.98 -18.30 3.28
C THR A 145 21.94 -19.15 2.47
N ALA A 146 22.00 -20.46 2.72
CA ALA A 146 22.74 -21.37 1.88
C ALA A 146 22.07 -21.62 0.52
N THR A 147 20.79 -21.28 0.40
CA THR A 147 20.04 -21.41 -0.86
C THR A 147 19.94 -20.06 -1.58
N THR A 148 20.00 -20.09 -2.91
CA THR A 148 19.83 -18.91 -3.79
C THR A 148 18.57 -18.09 -3.45
N LEU A 149 17.43 -18.77 -3.27
CA LEU A 149 16.18 -18.11 -2.94
C LEU A 149 16.14 -17.60 -1.49
N GLY A 150 16.73 -18.34 -0.57
CA GLY A 150 16.77 -17.93 0.83
C GLY A 150 17.69 -16.74 1.05
N LEU A 151 18.83 -16.65 0.35
CA LEU A 151 19.71 -15.49 0.39
C LEU A 151 19.01 -14.24 -0.17
N ARG A 152 18.29 -14.36 -1.31
CA ARG A 152 17.45 -13.29 -1.83
C ARG A 152 16.39 -12.85 -0.80
N ASP A 153 15.68 -13.80 -0.21
CA ASP A 153 14.61 -13.56 0.74
C ASP A 153 15.13 -12.83 1.97
N ARG A 154 16.31 -13.26 2.46
CA ARG A 154 17.00 -12.58 3.56
C ARG A 154 17.33 -11.13 3.21
N ALA A 155 17.98 -10.88 2.08
CA ALA A 155 18.33 -9.54 1.63
C ALA A 155 17.09 -8.62 1.48
N MET A 156 15.97 -9.16 0.97
CA MET A 156 14.70 -8.43 0.87
C MET A 156 14.12 -8.05 2.24
N LEU A 157 14.12 -8.99 3.19
CA LEU A 157 13.59 -8.76 4.54
C LEU A 157 14.45 -7.75 5.30
N GLU A 158 15.78 -7.89 5.24
CA GLU A 158 16.73 -6.95 5.87
C GLU A 158 16.55 -5.54 5.29
N LEU A 159 16.53 -5.42 3.96
CA LEU A 159 16.34 -4.12 3.35
C LEU A 159 15.02 -3.48 3.73
N MET A 160 13.92 -4.24 3.73
CA MET A 160 12.61 -3.72 4.10
C MET A 160 12.57 -3.22 5.54
N TYR A 161 13.19 -3.97 6.46
CA TYR A 161 13.22 -3.60 7.86
C TYR A 161 14.22 -2.46 8.14
N ALA A 162 15.39 -2.45 7.52
CA ALA A 162 16.39 -1.41 7.71
C ALA A 162 16.00 -0.04 7.11
N SER A 163 15.16 -0.03 6.08
CA SER A 163 14.82 1.19 5.32
C SER A 163 13.37 1.64 5.46
N GLY A 164 12.51 0.80 6.03
CA GLY A 164 11.08 1.06 6.13
C GLY A 164 10.38 1.29 4.79
N LEU A 165 10.85 0.70 3.71
CA LEU A 165 10.26 0.82 2.37
C LEU A 165 8.81 0.34 2.33
N ARG A 166 8.01 0.92 1.42
CA ARG A 166 6.73 0.33 1.04
C ARG A 166 6.98 -0.94 0.23
N VAL A 167 6.09 -1.93 0.32
CA VAL A 167 6.24 -3.18 -0.46
C VAL A 167 6.35 -2.93 -1.95
N SER A 168 5.62 -1.97 -2.51
CA SER A 168 5.74 -1.59 -3.92
C SER A 168 7.12 -1.02 -4.25
N GLU A 169 7.65 -0.15 -3.39
CA GLU A 169 8.99 0.42 -3.55
C GLU A 169 10.07 -0.67 -3.52
N LEU A 170 9.95 -1.65 -2.60
CA LEU A 170 10.91 -2.76 -2.50
C LEU A 170 10.92 -3.67 -3.73
N VAL A 171 9.73 -4.08 -4.22
CA VAL A 171 9.66 -5.06 -5.32
C VAL A 171 9.90 -4.44 -6.69
N GLU A 172 9.62 -3.14 -6.84
CA GLU A 172 9.82 -2.37 -8.07
C GLU A 172 11.21 -1.68 -8.11
N LEU A 173 12.04 -1.86 -7.05
CA LEU A 173 13.33 -1.18 -6.92
C LEU A 173 14.29 -1.58 -8.06
N PRO A 174 14.75 -0.64 -8.91
CA PRO A 174 15.77 -0.92 -9.90
C PRO A 174 17.14 -1.16 -9.27
N LEU A 175 17.95 -2.03 -9.86
CA LEU A 175 19.33 -2.26 -9.42
C LEU A 175 20.15 -0.96 -9.40
N ALA A 176 19.99 -0.12 -10.40
CA ALA A 176 20.68 1.17 -10.53
C ALA A 176 20.32 2.21 -9.43
N SER A 177 19.23 1.98 -8.68
CA SER A 177 18.82 2.85 -7.58
C SER A 177 19.61 2.62 -6.29
N LEU A 178 20.38 1.54 -6.22
CA LEU A 178 21.20 1.20 -5.07
C LEU A 178 22.65 1.64 -5.27
N ASN A 179 23.14 2.47 -4.38
CA ASN A 179 24.58 2.78 -4.30
C ASN A 179 25.17 2.08 -3.06
N THR A 180 25.75 0.92 -3.27
CA THR A 180 26.34 0.10 -2.19
C THR A 180 27.53 0.74 -1.53
N ARG A 181 28.35 1.52 -2.27
CA ARG A 181 29.52 2.24 -1.70
C ARG A 181 29.08 3.34 -0.74
N GLN A 182 28.01 4.01 -1.05
CA GLN A 182 27.47 5.09 -0.21
C GLN A 182 26.46 4.60 0.81
N GLY A 183 25.99 3.36 0.73
CA GLY A 183 24.96 2.83 1.60
C GLY A 183 23.62 3.54 1.49
N VAL A 184 23.19 3.88 0.27
CA VAL A 184 21.94 4.62 0.04
C VAL A 184 21.13 4.06 -1.12
N LEU A 185 19.81 4.21 -1.00
CA LEU A 185 18.82 3.93 -2.03
C LEU A 185 18.19 5.23 -2.51
N ARG A 186 18.00 5.36 -3.81
CA ARG A 186 17.07 6.34 -4.39
C ARG A 186 15.72 5.68 -4.61
N VAL A 187 14.68 6.21 -3.98
CA VAL A 187 13.33 5.66 -4.00
C VAL A 187 12.38 6.71 -4.55
N THR A 188 11.67 6.36 -5.63
CA THR A 188 10.63 7.22 -6.20
C THR A 188 9.32 6.98 -5.47
N GLY A 189 8.79 8.01 -4.83
CA GLY A 189 7.56 7.98 -4.06
C GLY A 189 6.32 8.32 -4.88
N LYS A 190 5.18 8.48 -4.19
CA LYS A 190 3.93 8.94 -4.81
C LYS A 190 4.11 10.32 -5.45
N GLY A 191 3.66 10.47 -6.70
CA GLY A 191 3.78 11.74 -7.44
C GLY A 191 5.16 11.98 -8.06
N GLY A 192 5.97 10.92 -8.28
CA GLY A 192 7.27 11.02 -8.97
C GLY A 192 8.37 11.69 -8.14
N LYS A 193 8.15 11.93 -6.84
CA LYS A 193 9.16 12.58 -5.98
C LYS A 193 10.16 11.54 -5.48
N ASP A 194 11.44 11.77 -5.77
CA ASP A 194 12.53 10.93 -5.29
C ASP A 194 12.91 11.29 -3.85
N ARG A 195 13.36 10.28 -3.10
CA ARG A 195 14.02 10.45 -1.81
C ARG A 195 15.20 9.51 -1.69
N LEU A 196 16.23 9.93 -0.95
CA LEU A 196 17.33 9.07 -0.55
C LEU A 196 17.00 8.41 0.79
N VAL A 197 17.19 7.10 0.85
CA VAL A 197 16.99 6.29 2.04
C VAL A 197 18.31 5.61 2.38
N PRO A 198 18.88 5.85 3.58
CA PRO A 198 20.08 5.13 3.99
C PRO A 198 19.74 3.66 4.23
N VAL A 199 20.72 2.80 4.00
CA VAL A 199 20.64 1.34 4.20
C VAL A 199 21.61 0.99 5.31
N GLY A 200 21.13 0.31 6.35
CA GLY A 200 21.97 -0.15 7.46
C GLY A 200 23.01 -1.18 7.00
N GLU A 201 24.10 -1.29 7.75
CA GLU A 201 25.26 -2.12 7.39
C GLU A 201 24.88 -3.58 7.19
N VAL A 202 24.10 -4.15 8.10
CA VAL A 202 23.64 -5.56 8.01
C VAL A 202 22.85 -5.81 6.72
N ALA A 203 21.98 -4.88 6.34
CA ALA A 203 21.20 -5.01 5.10
C ALA A 203 22.09 -4.92 3.87
N LEU A 204 23.12 -4.05 3.88
CA LEU A 204 24.10 -3.93 2.81
C LEU A 204 24.92 -5.21 2.64
N GLU A 205 25.33 -5.84 3.72
CA GLU A 205 26.06 -7.11 3.69
C GLU A 205 25.26 -8.18 2.97
N TYR A 206 24.00 -8.41 3.37
CA TYR A 206 23.16 -9.41 2.70
C TYR A 206 22.83 -9.05 1.26
N ILE A 207 22.66 -7.77 0.95
CA ILE A 207 22.46 -7.32 -0.43
C ILE A 207 23.70 -7.58 -1.28
N ASN A 208 24.89 -7.25 -0.79
CA ASN A 208 26.15 -7.47 -1.52
C ASN A 208 26.37 -8.97 -1.77
N THR A 209 26.14 -9.81 -0.77
CA THR A 209 26.22 -11.28 -0.91
C THR A 209 25.20 -11.79 -1.94
N TYR A 210 23.96 -11.28 -1.91
CA TYR A 210 22.94 -11.61 -2.91
C TYR A 210 23.35 -11.18 -4.33
N LEU A 211 23.90 -9.97 -4.48
CA LEU A 211 24.35 -9.45 -5.78
C LEU A 211 25.52 -10.23 -6.37
N ALA A 212 26.45 -10.67 -5.53
CA ALA A 212 27.63 -11.42 -5.96
C ALA A 212 27.31 -12.88 -6.33
N GLY A 213 26.39 -13.53 -5.60
CA GLY A 213 26.10 -14.97 -5.76
C GLY A 213 24.73 -15.25 -6.38
N ALA A 214 23.68 -15.08 -5.59
CA ALA A 214 22.34 -15.55 -5.94
C ALA A 214 21.69 -14.79 -7.11
N ARG A 215 21.93 -13.48 -7.24
CA ARG A 215 21.30 -12.70 -8.30
C ARG A 215 21.75 -13.11 -9.71
N PRO A 216 23.04 -13.29 -10.01
CA PRO A 216 23.51 -13.79 -11.31
C PRO A 216 22.88 -15.14 -11.67
N GLU A 217 22.79 -16.05 -10.70
CA GLU A 217 22.16 -17.36 -10.89
C GLU A 217 20.67 -17.22 -11.26
N LEU A 218 19.93 -16.37 -10.55
CA LEU A 218 18.52 -16.10 -10.85
C LEU A 218 18.32 -15.36 -12.17
N ALA A 219 19.25 -14.49 -12.56
CA ALA A 219 19.20 -13.75 -13.81
C ALA A 219 19.40 -14.64 -15.04
N LYS A 220 20.07 -15.77 -14.92
CA LYS A 220 20.27 -16.77 -16.02
C LYS A 220 20.86 -16.10 -17.27
N GLY A 221 21.91 -15.28 -17.11
CA GLY A 221 22.55 -14.56 -18.20
C GLY A 221 21.82 -13.34 -18.74
N ARG A 222 20.61 -13.03 -18.21
CA ARG A 222 19.85 -11.83 -18.57
C ARG A 222 20.30 -10.63 -17.72
N GLN A 223 19.91 -9.44 -18.13
CA GLN A 223 20.17 -8.20 -17.40
C GLN A 223 18.85 -7.54 -16.92
N PRO A 224 18.14 -8.14 -15.97
CA PRO A 224 16.89 -7.59 -15.49
C PRO A 224 17.13 -6.29 -14.71
N VAL A 225 16.27 -5.29 -14.93
CA VAL A 225 16.35 -3.99 -14.27
C VAL A 225 16.09 -4.10 -12.76
N ALA A 226 15.20 -5.02 -12.35
CA ALA A 226 14.82 -5.17 -10.95
C ALA A 226 16.02 -5.63 -10.07
N LEU A 227 16.13 -5.07 -8.87
CA LEU A 227 17.12 -5.49 -7.87
C LEU A 227 16.84 -6.94 -7.43
N PHE A 228 15.63 -7.25 -7.01
CA PHE A 228 15.23 -8.56 -6.50
C PHE A 228 14.48 -9.37 -7.55
N LEU A 229 14.96 -10.60 -7.79
CA LEU A 229 14.45 -11.45 -8.84
C LEU A 229 13.63 -12.62 -8.30
N SER A 230 12.59 -12.97 -9.03
CA SER A 230 11.84 -14.21 -8.83
C SER A 230 12.65 -15.42 -9.28
N ARG A 231 12.18 -16.64 -8.97
CA ARG A 231 12.77 -17.91 -9.49
C ARG A 231 12.83 -17.95 -11.02
N ARG A 232 11.99 -17.17 -11.71
CA ARG A 232 11.98 -17.07 -13.17
C ARG A 232 12.98 -16.05 -13.73
N GLY A 233 13.68 -15.31 -12.86
CA GLY A 233 14.60 -14.23 -13.23
C GLY A 233 13.90 -12.93 -13.65
N GLU A 234 12.63 -12.79 -13.32
CA GLU A 234 11.83 -11.56 -13.46
C GLU A 234 11.76 -10.82 -12.13
N GLY A 235 11.32 -9.57 -12.13
CA GLY A 235 11.09 -8.83 -10.88
C GLY A 235 10.09 -9.53 -9.96
N MET A 236 10.24 -9.32 -8.66
CA MET A 236 9.30 -9.81 -7.66
C MET A 236 7.98 -9.03 -7.71
N THR A 237 6.86 -9.70 -7.45
CA THR A 237 5.56 -9.04 -7.26
C THR A 237 5.26 -8.83 -5.77
N ARG A 238 4.38 -7.86 -5.48
CA ARG A 238 3.91 -7.63 -4.10
C ARG A 238 3.25 -8.86 -3.48
N GLN A 239 2.51 -9.63 -4.29
CA GLN A 239 1.86 -10.86 -3.85
C GLN A 239 2.89 -11.93 -3.49
N MET A 240 3.93 -12.09 -4.32
CA MET A 240 5.02 -13.03 -4.05
C MET A 240 5.73 -12.69 -2.75
N PHE A 241 6.08 -11.41 -2.55
CA PHE A 241 6.72 -10.97 -1.32
C PHE A 241 5.81 -11.15 -0.10
N TRP A 242 4.51 -10.87 -0.21
CA TRP A 242 3.58 -11.13 0.89
C TRP A 242 3.48 -12.61 1.26
N THR A 243 3.40 -13.49 0.27
CA THR A 243 3.40 -14.95 0.49
C THR A 243 4.69 -15.41 1.18
N LEU A 244 5.82 -14.86 0.77
CA LEU A 244 7.13 -15.11 1.37
C LEU A 244 7.16 -14.70 2.86
N VAL A 245 6.77 -13.47 3.18
CA VAL A 245 6.71 -12.96 4.56
C VAL A 245 5.83 -13.83 5.45
N LYS A 246 4.65 -14.25 4.98
CA LYS A 246 3.75 -15.15 5.73
C LYS A 246 4.37 -16.52 5.97
N ARG A 247 5.03 -17.09 4.96
CA ARG A 247 5.70 -18.39 5.07
C ARG A 247 6.77 -18.38 6.16
N TYR A 248 7.62 -17.36 6.18
CA TYR A 248 8.66 -17.23 7.21
C TYR A 248 8.08 -16.89 8.58
N ALA A 249 7.03 -16.09 8.66
CA ALA A 249 6.33 -15.82 9.91
C ALA A 249 5.79 -17.10 10.56
N LEU A 250 5.15 -17.96 9.77
CA LEU A 250 4.67 -19.27 10.26
C LEU A 250 5.81 -20.16 10.73
N LYS A 251 6.95 -20.17 10.03
CA LYS A 251 8.13 -20.95 10.41
C LYS A 251 8.69 -20.58 11.78
N VAL A 252 8.54 -19.30 12.18
CA VAL A 252 9.04 -18.79 13.47
C VAL A 252 7.91 -18.57 14.51
N GLY A 253 6.74 -19.17 14.32
CA GLY A 253 5.62 -19.11 15.27
C GLY A 253 4.86 -17.79 15.31
N ILE A 254 5.07 -16.87 14.35
CA ILE A 254 4.30 -15.63 14.26
C ILE A 254 2.97 -15.91 13.54
N ASN A 255 1.85 -15.52 14.18
CA ASN A 255 0.55 -15.68 13.57
C ASN A 255 0.43 -14.89 12.25
N ALA A 256 0.12 -15.59 11.15
CA ALA A 256 0.02 -15.01 9.81
C ALA A 256 -1.02 -13.88 9.68
N LYS A 257 -2.00 -13.78 10.61
CA LYS A 257 -2.95 -12.66 10.67
C LYS A 257 -2.34 -11.39 11.25
N ARG A 258 -1.26 -11.50 12.03
CA ARG A 258 -0.56 -10.36 12.65
C ARG A 258 0.50 -9.74 11.74
N ILE A 259 0.88 -10.41 10.66
CA ILE A 259 1.99 -9.97 9.82
C ILE A 259 1.54 -9.56 8.42
N SER A 260 2.13 -8.49 7.95
CA SER A 260 2.06 -8.01 6.58
C SER A 260 3.28 -7.11 6.30
N PRO A 261 3.61 -6.80 5.03
CA PRO A 261 4.64 -5.81 4.72
C PRO A 261 4.41 -4.45 5.39
N HIS A 262 3.14 -4.05 5.56
CA HIS A 262 2.81 -2.82 6.31
C HIS A 262 3.14 -2.92 7.79
N VAL A 263 2.97 -4.10 8.41
CA VAL A 263 3.35 -4.32 9.80
C VAL A 263 4.86 -4.27 9.96
N LEU A 264 5.65 -4.84 9.03
CA LEU A 264 7.12 -4.73 9.06
C LEU A 264 7.59 -3.28 9.01
N ARG A 265 7.04 -2.49 8.08
CA ARG A 265 7.34 -1.04 8.01
C ARG A 265 6.89 -0.29 9.27
N HIS A 266 5.74 -0.66 9.85
CA HIS A 266 5.27 -0.08 11.10
C HIS A 266 6.19 -0.46 12.28
N SER A 267 6.66 -1.70 12.35
CA SER A 267 7.63 -2.14 13.34
C SER A 267 8.94 -1.37 13.25
N PHE A 268 9.49 -1.17 12.02
CA PHE A 268 10.62 -0.29 11.78
C PHE A 268 10.40 1.10 12.40
N ALA A 269 9.28 1.75 12.08
CA ALA A 269 8.98 3.07 12.61
C ALA A 269 8.85 3.10 14.13
N THR A 270 8.19 2.10 14.71
CA THR A 270 7.98 2.00 16.15
C THR A 270 9.29 1.72 16.89
N HIS A 271 10.14 0.84 16.37
CA HIS A 271 11.40 0.51 17.00
C HIS A 271 12.36 1.71 16.97
N LEU A 272 12.46 2.42 15.84
CA LEU A 272 13.25 3.66 15.78
C LEU A 272 12.79 4.69 16.83
N LEU A 273 11.48 4.91 16.95
CA LEU A 273 10.94 5.84 17.97
C LEU A 273 11.23 5.36 19.40
N ASN A 274 11.10 4.06 19.67
CA ASN A 274 11.38 3.49 20.98
C ASN A 274 12.88 3.64 21.37
N HIS A 275 13.76 3.65 20.37
CA HIS A 275 15.20 3.90 20.56
C HIS A 275 15.56 5.40 20.48
N GLY A 276 14.57 6.29 20.55
CA GLY A 276 14.79 7.73 20.69
C GLY A 276 14.99 8.51 19.39
N ALA A 277 14.65 7.91 18.23
CA ALA A 277 14.71 8.63 16.97
C ALA A 277 13.70 9.78 16.93
N ASP A 278 14.08 10.91 16.36
CA ASP A 278 13.18 12.05 16.16
C ASP A 278 12.06 11.75 15.17
N LEU A 279 10.84 12.16 15.51
CA LEU A 279 9.66 11.92 14.69
C LEU A 279 9.74 12.59 13.31
N ARG A 280 10.34 13.78 13.19
CA ARG A 280 10.50 14.48 11.90
C ARG A 280 11.48 13.74 11.00
N ALA A 281 12.60 13.29 11.55
CA ALA A 281 13.57 12.48 10.81
C ALA A 281 12.95 11.17 10.33
N LEU A 282 12.13 10.53 11.16
CA LEU A 282 11.38 9.33 10.77
C LEU A 282 10.36 9.62 9.65
N GLN A 283 9.63 10.73 9.71
CA GLN A 283 8.70 11.14 8.65
C GLN A 283 9.42 11.38 7.33
N MET A 284 10.63 11.94 7.35
CA MET A 284 11.48 12.11 6.16
C MET A 284 11.89 10.76 5.56
N LEU A 285 12.37 9.82 6.38
CA LEU A 285 12.72 8.46 5.95
C LEU A 285 11.54 7.75 5.29
N LEU A 286 10.37 7.88 5.89
CA LEU A 286 9.15 7.22 5.41
C LEU A 286 8.52 7.90 4.19
N GLY A 287 8.95 9.10 3.81
CA GLY A 287 8.42 9.83 2.65
C GLY A 287 6.97 10.28 2.86
N HIS A 288 6.69 10.94 3.98
CA HIS A 288 5.42 11.62 4.22
C HIS A 288 5.41 12.96 3.47
N SER A 289 4.35 13.22 2.69
CA SER A 289 4.27 14.25 1.65
C SER A 289 4.22 15.72 2.15
N SER A 290 4.28 15.98 3.43
CA SER A 290 4.12 17.34 4.01
C SER A 290 5.42 18.13 4.17
N LEU A 291 6.58 17.55 3.87
CA LEU A 291 7.87 18.25 3.96
C LEU A 291 8.49 18.42 2.57
N SER A 292 8.94 19.64 2.27
CA SER A 292 9.49 20.00 0.95
C SER A 292 10.67 19.11 0.57
N THR A 293 10.63 18.55 -0.63
CA THR A 293 11.60 17.59 -1.18
C THR A 293 13.03 18.15 -1.25
N THR A 294 13.17 19.46 -1.26
CA THR A 294 14.47 20.15 -1.43
C THR A 294 15.42 19.99 -0.24
N GLN A 295 14.89 19.80 0.97
CA GLN A 295 15.73 19.63 2.18
C GLN A 295 16.32 18.23 2.33
N ILE A 296 15.83 17.24 1.59
CA ILE A 296 16.25 15.83 1.72
C ILE A 296 17.57 15.55 0.97
N TYR A 297 17.94 16.42 0.04
CA TYR A 297 19.07 16.18 -0.88
C TYR A 297 20.40 16.78 -0.42
N THR A 298 20.48 17.47 0.69
CA THR A 298 21.75 18.01 1.18
C THR A 298 22.64 16.90 1.75
N LEU A 299 23.95 17.02 1.53
CA LEU A 299 24.94 16.07 2.06
C LEU A 299 24.82 15.94 3.60
N VAL A 300 24.49 17.03 4.27
CA VAL A 300 24.28 17.11 5.71
C VAL A 300 23.06 16.31 6.17
N ALA A 301 21.95 16.34 5.41
CA ALA A 301 20.76 15.55 5.72
C ALA A 301 21.02 14.04 5.55
N LYS A 302 21.82 13.65 4.56
CA LYS A 302 22.20 12.25 4.30
C LYS A 302 23.03 11.67 5.45
N GLU A 303 24.04 12.39 5.94
CA GLU A 303 24.87 11.95 7.07
C GLU A 303 24.07 11.94 8.38
N GLY A 304 23.15 12.89 8.57
CA GLY A 304 22.22 12.91 9.69
C GLY A 304 21.31 11.69 9.72
N LEU A 305 20.75 11.29 8.56
CA LEU A 305 19.90 10.10 8.44
C LEU A 305 20.66 8.79 8.65
N LYS A 306 21.91 8.70 8.20
CA LYS A 306 22.77 7.54 8.48
C LYS A 306 23.06 7.41 9.96
N ARG A 307 23.46 8.50 10.61
CA ARG A 307 23.71 8.53 12.07
C ARG A 307 22.46 8.14 12.85
N LEU A 308 21.30 8.61 12.44
CA LEU A 308 20.03 8.25 13.05
C LEU A 308 19.76 6.74 12.96
N LEU A 309 19.99 6.11 11.81
CA LEU A 309 19.88 4.65 11.71
C LEU A 309 20.92 3.94 12.57
N ALA A 310 22.18 4.32 12.48
CA ALA A 310 23.25 3.69 13.25
C ALA A 310 23.05 3.81 14.78
N GLN A 311 22.47 4.92 15.26
CA GLN A 311 22.25 5.16 16.68
C GLN A 311 20.96 4.57 17.23
N HIS A 312 19.91 4.51 16.43
CA HIS A 312 18.56 4.22 16.89
C HIS A 312 17.91 2.98 16.27
N HIS A 313 18.48 2.43 15.21
CA HIS A 313 17.93 1.22 14.61
C HIS A 313 18.60 -0.01 15.21
N PRO A 314 17.85 -1.06 15.63
CA PRO A 314 18.42 -2.26 16.25
C PRO A 314 19.42 -3.03 15.39
N ARG A 315 19.50 -2.72 14.10
CA ARG A 315 20.40 -3.29 13.09
C ARG A 315 20.97 -2.21 12.15
N GLY A 316 21.17 -1.04 12.68
CA GLY A 316 21.74 0.12 11.97
C GLY A 316 23.24 0.03 11.76
#